data_4e9246e438d90948567890dfab49dc1b
#
_entry.id   4e9246e438d90948567890dfab49dc1b
#
_cell.length_a   1.000
_cell.length_b   1.000
_cell.length_c   1.000
_cell.angle_alpha   90.00
_cell.angle_beta   90.00
_cell.angle_gamma   90.00
#
_symmetry.space_group_name_H-M   'P 1'
#
loop_
_entity.id
_entity.type
_entity.pdbx_description
1 polymer ?
#
loop_
_entity_poly.entity_id
_entity_poly.type
_entity_poly.pdbx_seq_one_letter_code
_entity_poly.pdbx_strand_id
1 'polypeptide(L)'
;MATAILAQFPLGPEREPAWGLHLRPSNMRLFQRASFAISAATMEGLPTTSVAEIAFAGRSNAGKSSAINTLANHNRLAFVSKTPGRTQLLNYFDLGDQRYLVDLPGYGYAKVPAAVRAPWERLLGRYMLEREQLKGLALIMDIRHPFTEHDDRLLNWFAPSGKPVHILLTKSDKLSRTEANQVLQRLRKEVSDAGAPFTMQLFSSLKKSGLEEAEQVFAGWLDMPLPAAALVVPARPSFTRKKTVTTPKTAAKKKPVG
;
A
#
# COMPACT_ATOMS: atom_id res chain seq x y z
N MET A 1 -20.05 -1.98 -9.78
CA MET A 1 -19.09 -2.49 -10.77
C MET A 1 -17.87 -3.17 -10.13
N ALA A 2 -17.37 -2.72 -8.99
CA ALA A 2 -16.26 -3.40 -8.27
C ALA A 2 -16.53 -4.88 -7.92
N THR A 3 -17.78 -5.25 -7.65
CA THR A 3 -18.17 -6.58 -7.16
C THR A 3 -17.86 -7.74 -8.13
N ALA A 4 -17.93 -7.50 -9.45
CA ALA A 4 -17.71 -8.55 -10.45
C ALA A 4 -16.22 -8.90 -10.68
N ILE A 5 -15.33 -7.97 -10.35
CA ILE A 5 -13.88 -8.08 -10.59
C ILE A 5 -13.22 -8.84 -9.44
N LEU A 6 -13.71 -8.60 -8.24
CA LEU A 6 -13.13 -9.12 -7.01
C LEU A 6 -13.31 -10.66 -6.87
N ALA A 7 -14.29 -11.24 -7.57
CA ALA A 7 -14.55 -12.68 -7.59
C ALA A 7 -13.50 -13.51 -8.37
N GLN A 8 -12.59 -12.89 -9.09
CA GLN A 8 -11.58 -13.58 -9.91
C GLN A 8 -10.27 -13.89 -9.16
N PHE A 9 -10.12 -13.38 -7.94
CA PHE A 9 -8.95 -13.71 -7.14
C PHE A 9 -9.14 -15.04 -6.42
N PRO A 10 -8.19 -16.00 -6.53
CA PRO A 10 -8.27 -17.25 -5.80
C PRO A 10 -8.23 -16.96 -4.30
N LEU A 11 -9.14 -17.59 -3.56
CA LEU A 11 -9.11 -17.57 -2.10
C LEU A 11 -7.81 -18.26 -1.66
N GLY A 12 -6.82 -17.47 -1.30
CA GLY A 12 -5.61 -17.97 -0.64
C GLY A 12 -5.97 -18.50 0.75
N PRO A 13 -5.15 -19.44 1.32
CA PRO A 13 -5.38 -19.87 2.69
C PRO A 13 -5.42 -18.64 3.61
N GLU A 14 -6.44 -18.58 4.47
CA GLU A 14 -6.61 -17.54 5.48
C GLU A 14 -5.35 -17.43 6.34
N ARG A 15 -4.43 -16.58 5.92
CA ARG A 15 -3.40 -16.07 6.81
C ARG A 15 -3.98 -14.80 7.41
N GLU A 16 -4.46 -14.90 8.64
CA GLU A 16 -4.68 -13.70 9.43
C GLU A 16 -3.43 -12.85 9.35
N PRO A 17 -3.52 -11.62 8.85
CA PRO A 17 -2.40 -10.71 8.94
C PRO A 17 -2.14 -10.47 10.44
N ALA A 18 -0.94 -10.78 10.91
CA ALA A 18 -0.50 -10.55 12.29
C ALA A 18 -0.34 -9.04 12.57
N TRP A 19 -1.41 -8.25 12.44
CA TRP A 19 -1.44 -6.79 12.60
C TRP A 19 -1.73 -6.34 14.02
N GLY A 20 -1.26 -7.09 15.02
CA GLY A 20 -1.48 -6.78 16.44
C GLY A 20 -0.44 -5.89 17.12
N LEU A 21 0.60 -5.45 16.44
CA LEU A 21 1.69 -4.67 17.02
C LEU A 21 1.65 -3.23 16.52
N HIS A 22 1.12 -2.31 17.32
CA HIS A 22 1.34 -0.88 17.14
C HIS A 22 2.81 -0.56 17.45
N LEU A 23 3.65 -0.66 16.44
CA LEU A 23 5.05 -0.27 16.52
C LEU A 23 5.15 1.25 16.40
N ARG A 24 5.78 1.90 17.37
CA ARG A 24 6.18 3.31 17.22
C ARG A 24 7.44 3.37 16.37
N PRO A 25 7.45 4.19 15.31
CA PRO A 25 8.58 4.26 14.41
C PRO A 25 9.68 5.13 14.97
N SER A 26 10.82 4.56 15.18
CA SER A 26 12.06 5.31 15.20
C SER A 26 12.94 4.80 14.06
N ASN A 27 13.11 5.62 13.02
CA ASN A 27 14.07 5.40 11.93
C ASN A 27 13.81 4.21 10.99
N MET A 28 12.58 3.89 10.61
CA MET A 28 12.37 3.01 9.47
C MET A 28 12.81 3.70 8.18
N ARG A 29 13.92 3.23 7.63
CA ARG A 29 14.54 3.78 6.41
C ARG A 29 14.81 2.68 5.37
N LEU A 30 13.91 1.69 5.30
CA LEU A 30 14.09 0.51 4.47
C LEU A 30 14.38 0.87 3.00
N PHE A 31 13.65 1.83 2.47
CA PHE A 31 13.76 2.23 1.06
C PHE A 31 14.67 3.43 0.81
N GLN A 32 15.36 3.99 1.83
CA GLN A 32 16.24 5.15 1.63
C GLN A 32 17.50 4.85 0.82
N ARG A 33 17.87 3.58 0.71
CA ARG A 33 18.99 3.15 -0.14
C ARG A 33 18.60 3.00 -1.60
N ALA A 34 17.32 3.17 -1.93
CA ALA A 34 16.83 3.00 -3.28
C ALA A 34 17.62 3.87 -4.26
N SER A 35 18.20 3.25 -5.28
CA SER A 35 18.88 3.91 -6.37
C SER A 35 18.40 3.37 -7.71
N PHE A 36 18.40 4.22 -8.74
CA PHE A 36 18.04 3.77 -10.08
C PHE A 36 19.03 2.70 -10.57
N ALA A 37 18.51 1.56 -10.99
CA ALA A 37 19.30 0.46 -11.51
C ALA A 37 19.25 0.39 -13.04
N ILE A 38 18.06 0.16 -13.60
CA ILE A 38 17.87 -0.04 -15.04
C ILE A 38 16.43 0.29 -15.47
N SER A 39 16.26 0.61 -16.75
CA SER A 39 14.96 0.66 -17.42
C SER A 39 14.89 -0.45 -18.47
N ALA A 40 13.90 -1.33 -18.39
CA ALA A 40 13.74 -2.46 -19.29
C ALA A 40 12.53 -2.29 -20.22
N ALA A 41 12.71 -2.59 -21.49
CA ALA A 41 11.69 -2.59 -22.53
C ALA A 41 11.22 -4.00 -22.91
N THR A 42 11.91 -5.04 -22.49
CA THR A 42 11.64 -6.45 -22.79
C THR A 42 11.85 -7.33 -21.56
N MET A 43 11.35 -8.55 -21.57
CA MET A 43 11.58 -9.51 -20.48
C MET A 43 13.05 -9.90 -20.33
N GLU A 44 13.77 -9.96 -21.45
CA GLU A 44 15.20 -10.31 -21.48
C GLU A 44 16.09 -9.22 -20.87
N GLY A 45 15.60 -7.97 -20.86
CA GLY A 45 16.28 -6.84 -20.24
C GLY A 45 16.07 -6.72 -18.73
N LEU A 46 15.29 -7.62 -18.10
CA LEU A 46 15.06 -7.60 -16.67
C LEU A 46 16.31 -8.11 -15.89
N PRO A 47 16.52 -7.63 -14.65
CA PRO A 47 17.62 -8.14 -13.81
C PRO A 47 17.51 -9.66 -13.60
N THR A 48 18.52 -10.40 -14.03
CA THR A 48 18.56 -11.86 -13.91
C THR A 48 18.88 -12.34 -12.49
N THR A 49 19.56 -11.50 -11.71
CA THR A 49 19.94 -11.79 -10.32
C THR A 49 18.87 -11.37 -9.30
N SER A 50 17.73 -10.83 -9.74
CA SER A 50 16.68 -10.40 -8.83
C SER A 50 16.17 -11.54 -7.97
N VAL A 51 16.04 -11.30 -6.66
CA VAL A 51 15.49 -12.22 -5.66
C VAL A 51 14.03 -11.90 -5.35
N ALA A 52 13.72 -10.61 -5.19
CA ALA A 52 12.37 -10.16 -4.91
C ALA A 52 12.10 -8.76 -5.50
N GLU A 53 10.89 -8.58 -6.00
CA GLU A 53 10.44 -7.35 -6.64
C GLU A 53 9.06 -6.96 -6.12
N ILE A 54 8.82 -5.66 -5.97
CA ILE A 54 7.50 -5.08 -5.74
C ILE A 54 7.18 -4.16 -6.91
N ALA A 55 6.10 -4.43 -7.61
CA ALA A 55 5.63 -3.58 -8.69
C ALA A 55 4.77 -2.43 -8.15
N PHE A 56 5.05 -1.22 -8.59
CA PHE A 56 4.24 -0.04 -8.34
C PHE A 56 3.46 0.31 -9.60
N ALA A 57 2.14 0.22 -9.52
CA ALA A 57 1.25 0.59 -10.59
C ALA A 57 0.28 1.70 -10.15
N GLY A 58 -0.26 2.42 -11.09
CA GLY A 58 -1.25 3.44 -10.81
C GLY A 58 -1.58 4.25 -12.05
N ARG A 59 -2.78 4.79 -12.08
CA ARG A 59 -3.22 5.68 -13.14
C ARG A 59 -2.34 6.92 -13.20
N SER A 60 -2.22 7.50 -14.39
CA SER A 60 -1.56 8.79 -14.54
C SER A 60 -2.11 9.82 -13.54
N ASN A 61 -1.21 10.54 -12.89
CA ASN A 61 -1.53 11.52 -11.84
C ASN A 61 -2.18 10.95 -10.56
N ALA A 62 -2.25 9.65 -10.36
CA ALA A 62 -2.67 9.05 -9.08
C ALA A 62 -1.67 9.31 -7.93
N GLY A 63 -0.44 9.70 -8.25
CA GLY A 63 0.60 9.99 -7.24
C GLY A 63 1.66 8.90 -7.11
N LYS A 64 1.79 8.00 -8.09
CA LYS A 64 2.73 6.86 -8.06
C LYS A 64 4.18 7.31 -7.84
N SER A 65 4.74 8.16 -8.70
CA SER A 65 6.13 8.63 -8.54
C SER A 65 6.33 9.42 -7.25
N SER A 66 5.30 10.16 -6.79
CA SER A 66 5.36 10.83 -5.48
C SER A 66 5.41 9.84 -4.33
N ALA A 67 4.64 8.74 -4.40
CA ALA A 67 4.65 7.69 -3.39
C ALA A 67 6.02 6.99 -3.33
N ILE A 68 6.58 6.59 -4.49
CA ILE A 68 7.91 5.99 -4.59
C ILE A 68 8.97 6.93 -4.00
N ASN A 69 8.97 8.20 -4.42
CA ASN A 69 9.92 9.20 -3.93
C ASN A 69 9.80 9.42 -2.42
N THR A 70 8.58 9.39 -1.88
CA THR A 70 8.34 9.59 -0.45
C THR A 70 8.80 8.38 0.37
N LEU A 71 8.53 7.17 -0.09
CA LEU A 71 9.01 5.92 0.51
C LEU A 71 10.54 5.86 0.52
N ALA A 72 11.17 6.19 -0.61
CA ALA A 72 12.61 6.23 -0.74
C ALA A 72 13.26 7.44 -0.04
N ASN A 73 12.47 8.40 0.45
CA ASN A 73 12.94 9.70 0.96
C ASN A 73 13.87 10.44 -0.03
N HIS A 74 13.57 10.31 -1.30
CA HIS A 74 14.28 10.96 -2.39
C HIS A 74 13.38 11.98 -3.09
N ASN A 75 13.93 13.13 -3.49
CA ASN A 75 13.13 14.15 -4.17
C ASN A 75 12.84 13.81 -5.64
N ARG A 76 13.68 12.99 -6.29
CA ARG A 76 13.60 12.69 -7.72
C ARG A 76 14.15 11.31 -8.09
N LEU A 77 13.84 10.27 -7.32
CA LEU A 77 14.18 8.90 -7.68
C LEU A 77 13.32 8.44 -8.86
N ALA A 78 12.00 8.47 -8.70
CA ALA A 78 11.06 8.25 -9.79
C ALA A 78 10.66 9.59 -10.42
N PHE A 79 10.76 9.68 -11.75
CA PHE A 79 10.43 10.91 -12.47
C PHE A 79 8.93 11.02 -12.68
N VAL A 80 8.37 12.18 -12.32
CA VAL A 80 7.02 12.55 -12.71
C VAL A 80 7.08 13.03 -14.16
N SER A 81 6.82 12.15 -15.13
CA SER A 81 6.70 12.57 -16.53
C SER A 81 5.47 13.45 -16.70
N LYS A 82 5.68 14.69 -17.15
CA LYS A 82 4.59 15.59 -17.54
C LYS A 82 4.08 15.30 -18.96
N THR A 83 4.80 14.49 -19.73
CA THR A 83 4.48 14.17 -21.12
C THR A 83 3.91 12.76 -21.19
N PRO A 84 2.63 12.61 -21.56
CA PRO A 84 2.02 11.29 -21.74
C PRO A 84 2.74 10.47 -22.81
N GLY A 85 2.96 9.17 -22.55
CA GLY A 85 3.47 8.23 -23.53
C GLY A 85 4.99 8.16 -23.69
N ARG A 86 5.77 8.91 -22.91
CA ARG A 86 7.24 8.98 -23.07
C ARG A 86 8.02 7.84 -22.42
N THR A 87 7.44 7.10 -21.47
CA THR A 87 8.15 6.04 -20.75
C THR A 87 7.27 4.80 -20.66
N GLN A 88 7.51 3.90 -21.58
CA GLN A 88 6.85 2.57 -21.61
C GLN A 88 7.82 1.49 -21.08
N LEU A 89 8.70 1.89 -20.15
CA LEU A 89 9.73 1.03 -19.59
C LEU A 89 9.39 0.64 -18.15
N LEU A 90 9.81 -0.54 -17.75
CA LEU A 90 9.83 -0.97 -16.36
C LEU A 90 11.08 -0.37 -15.71
N ASN A 91 10.93 0.56 -14.76
CA ASN A 91 12.07 1.19 -14.10
C ASN A 91 12.36 0.48 -12.78
N TYR A 92 13.53 -0.08 -12.68
CA TYR A 92 14.01 -0.81 -11.51
C TYR A 92 14.81 0.11 -10.59
N PHE A 93 14.46 0.10 -9.32
CA PHE A 93 15.20 0.77 -8.26
C PHE A 93 15.75 -0.27 -7.31
N ASP A 94 17.08 -0.34 -7.21
CA ASP A 94 17.80 -1.27 -6.33
C ASP A 94 17.65 -0.85 -4.87
N LEU A 95 17.27 -1.79 -4.01
CA LEU A 95 17.14 -1.63 -2.55
C LEU A 95 18.31 -2.29 -1.81
N GLY A 96 19.23 -2.89 -2.53
CA GLY A 96 20.25 -3.79 -2.00
C GLY A 96 19.81 -5.26 -1.96
N ASP A 97 20.77 -6.14 -1.81
CA ASP A 97 20.56 -7.60 -1.72
C ASP A 97 19.70 -8.16 -2.86
N GLN A 98 19.84 -7.61 -4.08
CA GLN A 98 19.09 -8.04 -5.27
C GLN A 98 17.56 -7.91 -5.14
N ARG A 99 17.10 -6.93 -4.35
CA ARG A 99 15.69 -6.59 -4.18
C ARG A 99 15.36 -5.27 -4.84
N TYR A 100 14.17 -5.17 -5.45
CA TYR A 100 13.84 -4.01 -6.29
C TYR A 100 12.44 -3.49 -6.02
N LEU A 101 12.31 -2.15 -6.08
CA LEU A 101 11.05 -1.49 -6.42
C LEU A 101 11.00 -1.35 -7.94
N VAL A 102 9.88 -1.71 -8.54
CA VAL A 102 9.68 -1.64 -9.99
C VAL A 102 8.56 -0.66 -10.30
N ASP A 103 8.91 0.49 -10.90
CA ASP A 103 7.94 1.49 -11.33
C ASP A 103 7.38 1.09 -12.69
N LEU A 104 6.13 0.65 -12.70
CA LEU A 104 5.41 0.33 -13.94
C LEU A 104 4.95 1.61 -14.63
N PRO A 105 4.90 1.63 -15.96
CA PRO A 105 4.31 2.75 -16.69
C PRO A 105 2.90 3.07 -16.20
N GLY A 106 2.59 4.36 -16.08
CA GLY A 106 1.23 4.78 -15.73
C GLY A 106 0.23 4.36 -16.80
N TYR A 107 -0.90 3.83 -16.42
CA TYR A 107 -1.98 3.47 -17.33
C TYR A 107 -3.07 4.56 -17.42
N GLY A 108 -4.01 4.38 -18.36
CA GLY A 108 -5.12 5.32 -18.54
C GLY A 108 -4.85 6.47 -19.52
N TYR A 109 -3.79 6.37 -20.32
CA TYR A 109 -3.55 7.33 -21.40
C TYR A 109 -4.42 6.99 -22.62
N ALA A 110 -5.54 7.70 -22.79
CA ALA A 110 -6.48 7.50 -23.91
C ALA A 110 -5.92 7.86 -25.28
N LYS A 111 -4.77 8.52 -25.36
CA LYS A 111 -4.25 9.13 -26.62
C LYS A 111 -3.09 8.38 -27.27
N VAL A 112 -2.72 7.19 -26.79
CA VAL A 112 -1.62 6.43 -27.39
C VAL A 112 -2.16 5.48 -28.45
N PRO A 113 -1.67 5.54 -29.72
CA PRO A 113 -2.09 4.62 -30.75
C PRO A 113 -1.93 3.15 -30.36
N ALA A 114 -2.87 2.29 -30.79
CA ALA A 114 -2.88 0.87 -30.42
C ALA A 114 -1.58 0.15 -30.79
N ALA A 115 -0.98 0.48 -31.93
CA ALA A 115 0.29 -0.10 -32.38
C ALA A 115 1.47 0.18 -31.43
N VAL A 116 1.47 1.33 -30.76
CA VAL A 116 2.49 1.71 -29.77
C VAL A 116 2.18 1.09 -28.42
N ARG A 117 0.91 0.88 -28.11
CA ARG A 117 0.43 0.33 -26.84
C ARG A 117 0.60 -1.19 -26.74
N ALA A 118 0.35 -1.93 -27.81
CA ALA A 118 0.33 -3.40 -27.79
C ALA A 118 1.65 -4.09 -27.36
N PRO A 119 2.86 -3.62 -27.75
CA PRO A 119 4.12 -4.18 -27.24
C PRO A 119 4.26 -3.99 -25.73
N TRP A 120 3.90 -2.84 -25.24
CA TRP A 120 3.94 -2.50 -23.81
C TRP A 120 2.95 -3.32 -22.98
N GLU A 121 1.70 -3.46 -23.45
CA GLU A 121 0.70 -4.30 -22.79
C GLU A 121 1.16 -5.76 -22.70
N ARG A 122 1.83 -6.26 -23.74
CA ARG A 122 2.43 -7.62 -23.73
C ARG A 122 3.55 -7.74 -22.69
N LEU A 123 4.49 -6.78 -22.66
CA LEU A 123 5.55 -6.79 -21.64
C LEU A 123 4.98 -6.76 -20.24
N LEU A 124 4.04 -5.83 -19.97
CA LEU A 124 3.43 -5.68 -18.67
C LEU A 124 2.65 -6.93 -18.24
N GLY A 125 1.87 -7.52 -19.16
CA GLY A 125 1.12 -8.75 -18.90
C GLY A 125 2.06 -9.91 -18.56
N ARG A 126 3.11 -10.13 -19.37
CA ARG A 126 4.13 -11.16 -19.10
C ARG A 126 4.84 -10.92 -17.78
N TYR A 127 5.27 -9.68 -17.51
CA TYR A 127 5.93 -9.34 -16.26
C TYR A 127 5.04 -9.64 -15.04
N MET A 128 3.78 -9.24 -15.08
CA MET A 128 2.85 -9.45 -13.96
C MET A 128 2.52 -10.93 -13.72
N LEU A 129 2.43 -11.72 -14.78
CA LEU A 129 2.01 -13.12 -14.70
C LEU A 129 3.18 -14.10 -14.56
N GLU A 130 4.25 -13.90 -15.35
CA GLU A 130 5.34 -14.87 -15.50
C GLU A 130 6.54 -14.58 -14.57
N ARG A 131 6.67 -13.32 -14.06
CA ARG A 131 7.83 -12.95 -13.23
C ARG A 131 7.74 -13.55 -11.82
N GLU A 132 8.52 -14.60 -11.56
CA GLU A 132 8.53 -15.31 -10.27
C GLU A 132 9.05 -14.46 -9.11
N GLN A 133 10.01 -13.56 -9.41
CA GLN A 133 10.59 -12.62 -8.45
C GLN A 133 9.61 -11.54 -8.00
N LEU A 134 8.56 -11.27 -8.77
CA LEU A 134 7.49 -10.36 -8.38
C LEU A 134 6.72 -10.94 -7.20
N LYS A 135 6.76 -10.27 -6.05
CA LYS A 135 6.14 -10.74 -4.79
C LYS A 135 4.78 -10.09 -4.51
N GLY A 136 4.50 -8.94 -5.11
CA GLY A 136 3.21 -8.26 -4.93
C GLY A 136 3.10 -6.98 -5.73
N LEU A 137 1.89 -6.43 -5.76
CA LEU A 137 1.53 -5.21 -6.47
C LEU A 137 1.12 -4.11 -5.49
N ALA A 138 1.90 -3.03 -5.44
CA ALA A 138 1.52 -1.78 -4.80
C ALA A 138 0.68 -0.95 -5.78
N LEU A 139 -0.62 -0.88 -5.57
CA LEU A 139 -1.55 -0.17 -6.45
C LEU A 139 -1.85 1.22 -5.89
N ILE A 140 -1.53 2.24 -6.65
CA ILE A 140 -1.64 3.64 -6.27
C ILE A 140 -2.92 4.24 -6.82
N MET A 141 -3.85 4.60 -5.93
CA MET A 141 -5.13 5.20 -6.27
C MET A 141 -5.29 6.56 -5.60
N ASP A 142 -5.81 7.55 -6.32
CA ASP A 142 -6.25 8.82 -5.70
C ASP A 142 -7.51 8.55 -4.86
N ILE A 143 -7.47 8.86 -3.56
CA ILE A 143 -8.59 8.60 -2.62
C ILE A 143 -9.92 9.21 -3.06
N ARG A 144 -9.88 10.27 -3.87
CA ARG A 144 -11.08 10.96 -4.37
C ARG A 144 -11.76 10.20 -5.53
N HIS A 145 -11.02 9.31 -6.20
CA HIS A 145 -11.47 8.55 -7.37
C HIS A 145 -10.88 7.14 -7.36
N PRO A 146 -11.17 6.33 -6.33
CA PRO A 146 -10.67 4.96 -6.22
C PRO A 146 -11.46 4.02 -7.15
N PHE A 147 -10.85 2.92 -7.55
CA PHE A 147 -11.46 1.86 -8.37
C PHE A 147 -12.10 2.40 -9.66
N THR A 148 -11.28 3.08 -10.48
CA THR A 148 -11.69 3.46 -11.83
C THR A 148 -11.65 2.25 -12.76
N GLU A 149 -12.33 2.31 -13.94
CA GLU A 149 -12.29 1.24 -14.93
C GLU A 149 -10.86 0.81 -15.32
N HIS A 150 -9.90 1.72 -15.26
CA HIS A 150 -8.50 1.40 -15.54
C HIS A 150 -7.85 0.62 -14.41
N ASP A 151 -8.19 0.93 -13.16
CA ASP A 151 -7.73 0.18 -11.99
C ASP A 151 -8.31 -1.24 -12.04
N ASP A 152 -9.59 -1.35 -12.38
CA ASP A 152 -10.30 -2.61 -12.53
C ASP A 152 -9.66 -3.50 -13.63
N ARG A 153 -9.33 -2.92 -14.78
CA ARG A 153 -8.62 -3.66 -15.85
C ARG A 153 -7.26 -4.18 -15.40
N LEU A 154 -6.49 -3.37 -14.67
CA LEU A 154 -5.19 -3.80 -14.16
C LEU A 154 -5.34 -4.93 -13.14
N LEU A 155 -6.30 -4.82 -12.22
CA LEU A 155 -6.58 -5.86 -11.23
C LEU A 155 -6.99 -7.17 -11.89
N ASN A 156 -7.85 -7.12 -12.92
CA ASN A 156 -8.22 -8.30 -13.71
C ASN A 156 -7.01 -8.96 -14.41
N TRP A 157 -6.08 -8.16 -14.92
CA TRP A 157 -4.85 -8.69 -15.51
C TRP A 157 -3.94 -9.33 -14.46
N PHE A 158 -3.88 -8.74 -13.26
CA PHE A 158 -3.01 -9.23 -12.19
C PHE A 158 -3.57 -10.42 -11.43
N ALA A 159 -4.91 -10.56 -11.36
CA ALA A 159 -5.60 -11.60 -10.59
C ALA A 159 -5.08 -13.02 -10.85
N PRO A 160 -4.84 -13.46 -12.12
CA PRO A 160 -4.35 -14.82 -12.38
C PRO A 160 -2.95 -15.10 -11.80
N SER A 161 -2.18 -14.07 -11.41
CA SER A 161 -0.88 -14.26 -10.78
C SER A 161 -0.97 -14.85 -9.38
N GLY A 162 -2.13 -14.73 -8.71
CA GLY A 162 -2.34 -15.14 -7.31
C GLY A 162 -1.52 -14.36 -6.29
N LYS A 163 -0.82 -13.30 -6.71
CA LYS A 163 0.06 -12.50 -5.83
C LYS A 163 -0.74 -11.43 -5.08
N PRO A 164 -0.28 -11.02 -3.87
CA PRO A 164 -0.99 -10.04 -3.07
C PRO A 164 -1.00 -8.64 -3.71
N VAL A 165 -2.05 -7.88 -3.40
CA VAL A 165 -2.20 -6.47 -3.78
C VAL A 165 -2.32 -5.61 -2.53
N HIS A 166 -1.54 -4.54 -2.45
CA HIS A 166 -1.66 -3.51 -1.42
C HIS A 166 -1.99 -2.16 -2.05
N ILE A 167 -3.12 -1.57 -1.64
CA ILE A 167 -3.63 -0.34 -2.23
C ILE A 167 -3.22 0.84 -1.35
N LEU A 168 -2.48 1.79 -1.93
CA LEU A 168 -2.19 3.08 -1.30
C LEU A 168 -3.21 4.12 -1.80
N LEU A 169 -4.15 4.49 -0.92
CA LEU A 169 -5.10 5.57 -1.17
C LEU A 169 -4.39 6.92 -0.97
N THR A 170 -3.77 7.40 -2.04
CA THR A 170 -2.94 8.60 -2.04
C THR A 170 -3.76 9.88 -1.96
N LYS A 171 -3.06 11.00 -1.70
CA LYS A 171 -3.66 12.33 -1.55
C LYS A 171 -4.73 12.38 -0.45
N SER A 172 -4.58 11.56 0.58
CA SER A 172 -5.49 11.55 1.74
C SER A 172 -5.56 12.90 2.45
N ASP A 173 -4.53 13.76 2.27
CA ASP A 173 -4.50 15.15 2.72
C ASP A 173 -5.51 16.08 2.02
N LYS A 174 -6.14 15.66 0.95
CA LYS A 174 -7.18 16.41 0.22
C LYS A 174 -8.59 16.23 0.80
N LEU A 175 -8.74 15.34 1.77
CA LEU A 175 -9.94 15.11 2.54
C LEU A 175 -9.68 15.39 4.01
N SER A 176 -10.74 15.69 4.78
CA SER A 176 -10.63 15.69 6.23
C SER A 176 -10.30 14.29 6.75
N ARG A 177 -9.75 14.18 7.96
CA ARG A 177 -9.41 12.90 8.58
C ARG A 177 -10.63 11.97 8.67
N THR A 178 -11.79 12.54 8.98
CA THR A 178 -13.05 11.78 9.10
C THR A 178 -13.47 11.23 7.74
N GLU A 179 -13.53 12.08 6.71
CA GLU A 179 -13.89 11.66 5.34
C GLU A 179 -12.92 10.61 4.79
N ALA A 180 -11.61 10.81 4.94
CA ALA A 180 -10.62 9.86 4.49
C ALA A 180 -10.80 8.48 5.14
N ASN A 181 -11.06 8.44 6.47
CA ASN A 181 -11.34 7.19 7.17
C ASN A 181 -12.66 6.55 6.74
N GLN A 182 -13.71 7.33 6.50
CA GLN A 182 -14.98 6.81 5.98
C GLN A 182 -14.81 6.14 4.62
N VAL A 183 -14.05 6.79 3.71
CA VAL A 183 -13.71 6.20 2.40
C VAL A 183 -12.96 4.89 2.58
N LEU A 184 -11.92 4.87 3.41
CA LEU A 184 -11.12 3.67 3.68
C LEU A 184 -11.98 2.52 4.21
N GLN A 185 -12.83 2.76 5.22
CA GLN A 185 -13.67 1.72 5.82
C GLN A 185 -14.71 1.18 4.83
N ARG A 186 -15.32 2.05 4.05
CA ARG A 186 -16.24 1.65 2.98
C ARG A 186 -15.56 0.73 1.98
N LEU A 187 -14.38 1.13 1.47
CA LEU A 187 -13.66 0.35 0.47
C LEU A 187 -13.16 -0.99 1.04
N ARG A 188 -12.68 -1.00 2.29
CA ARG A 188 -12.29 -2.25 2.98
C ARG A 188 -13.47 -3.22 3.06
N LYS A 189 -14.64 -2.71 3.39
CA LYS A 189 -15.86 -3.53 3.44
C LYS A 189 -16.23 -4.07 2.05
N GLU A 190 -16.26 -3.23 1.02
CA GLU A 190 -16.57 -3.63 -0.36
C GLU A 190 -15.61 -4.72 -0.87
N VAL A 191 -14.31 -4.59 -0.58
CA VAL A 191 -13.27 -5.56 -0.95
C VAL A 191 -13.42 -6.86 -0.17
N SER A 192 -13.69 -6.78 1.14
CA SER A 192 -13.92 -7.95 2.01
C SER A 192 -15.18 -8.71 1.60
N ASP A 193 -16.29 -8.00 1.37
CA ASP A 193 -17.57 -8.63 0.96
C ASP A 193 -17.41 -9.36 -0.40
N ALA A 194 -16.49 -8.92 -1.24
CA ALA A 194 -16.19 -9.55 -2.51
C ALA A 194 -15.13 -10.67 -2.42
N GLY A 195 -14.60 -10.95 -1.22
CA GLY A 195 -13.60 -12.00 -1.00
C GLY A 195 -12.24 -11.75 -1.63
N ALA A 196 -11.92 -10.51 -2.00
CA ALA A 196 -10.64 -10.21 -2.63
C ALA A 196 -9.52 -10.03 -1.59
N PRO A 197 -8.34 -10.64 -1.81
CA PRO A 197 -7.22 -10.59 -0.87
C PRO A 197 -6.44 -9.29 -0.97
N PHE A 198 -7.14 -8.14 -1.01
CA PHE A 198 -6.51 -6.84 -1.06
C PHE A 198 -6.37 -6.23 0.33
N THR A 199 -5.20 -5.69 0.60
CA THR A 199 -5.01 -4.81 1.75
C THR A 199 -4.97 -3.35 1.28
N MET A 200 -5.34 -2.40 2.13
CA MET A 200 -5.33 -0.98 1.76
C MET A 200 -5.15 -0.06 2.95
N GLN A 201 -4.55 1.10 2.68
CA GLN A 201 -4.29 2.12 3.66
C GLN A 201 -4.42 3.54 3.11
N LEU A 202 -4.52 4.52 3.99
CA LEU A 202 -4.39 5.93 3.63
C LEU A 202 -2.92 6.28 3.41
N PHE A 203 -2.64 7.12 2.42
CA PHE A 203 -1.29 7.59 2.13
C PHE A 203 -1.29 9.06 1.71
N SER A 204 -0.33 9.84 2.22
CA SER A 204 -0.07 11.19 1.76
C SER A 204 1.41 11.46 1.62
N SER A 205 1.87 11.67 0.38
CA SER A 205 3.24 12.12 0.12
C SER A 205 3.51 13.52 0.69
N LEU A 206 2.50 14.41 0.67
CA LEU A 206 2.61 15.77 1.17
C LEU A 206 2.80 15.82 2.69
N LYS A 207 1.98 15.04 3.42
CA LYS A 207 2.02 14.96 4.89
C LYS A 207 2.94 13.89 5.42
N LYS A 208 3.56 13.11 4.54
CA LYS A 208 4.39 11.94 4.87
C LYS A 208 3.69 10.98 5.84
N SER A 209 2.39 10.74 5.64
CA SER A 209 1.58 9.84 6.45
C SER A 209 1.34 8.50 5.73
N GLY A 210 1.22 7.40 6.49
CA GLY A 210 1.06 6.05 5.97
C GLY A 210 2.35 5.41 5.46
N LEU A 211 3.52 6.01 5.70
CA LEU A 211 4.82 5.49 5.26
C LEU A 211 5.16 4.19 5.96
N GLU A 212 5.03 4.17 7.26
CA GLU A 212 5.43 3.06 8.10
C GLU A 212 4.62 1.80 7.83
N GLU A 213 3.29 1.96 7.72
CA GLU A 213 2.39 0.87 7.38
C GLU A 213 2.73 0.29 5.99
N ALA A 214 2.99 1.14 5.01
CA ALA A 214 3.41 0.72 3.67
C ALA A 214 4.77 0.00 3.70
N GLU A 215 5.74 0.53 4.43
CA GLU A 215 7.07 -0.10 4.56
C GLU A 215 6.99 -1.46 5.24
N GLN A 216 6.13 -1.65 6.24
CA GLN A 216 5.93 -2.95 6.89
C GLN A 216 5.40 -3.99 5.89
N VAL A 217 4.39 -3.63 5.10
CA VAL A 217 3.84 -4.53 4.08
C VAL A 217 4.91 -4.91 3.06
N PHE A 218 5.62 -3.93 2.55
CA PHE A 218 6.61 -4.14 1.50
C PHE A 218 7.86 -4.87 2.00
N ALA A 219 8.29 -4.61 3.24
CA ALA A 219 9.36 -5.36 3.88
C ALA A 219 9.02 -6.85 4.00
N GLY A 220 7.78 -7.16 4.39
CA GLY A 220 7.30 -8.53 4.46
C GLY A 220 7.31 -9.23 3.08
N TRP A 221 6.93 -8.54 2.02
CA TRP A 221 6.96 -9.11 0.67
C TRP A 221 8.38 -9.32 0.13
N LEU A 222 9.30 -8.42 0.49
CA LEU A 222 10.71 -8.50 0.07
C LEU A 222 11.54 -9.41 0.96
N ASP A 223 10.95 -9.98 2.00
CA ASP A 223 11.68 -10.74 3.03
C ASP A 223 12.90 -9.94 3.56
N MET A 224 12.64 -8.67 3.88
CA MET A 224 13.63 -7.75 4.42
C MET A 224 13.37 -7.54 5.92
N PRO A 225 14.39 -7.67 6.78
CA PRO A 225 14.22 -7.43 8.20
C PRO A 225 13.88 -5.94 8.45
N LEU A 226 12.86 -5.70 9.27
CA LEU A 226 12.62 -4.36 9.78
C LEU A 226 13.74 -3.99 10.76
N PRO A 227 14.21 -2.73 10.79
CA PRO A 227 15.22 -2.29 11.75
C PRO A 227 14.78 -2.59 13.18
N ALA A 228 15.70 -3.07 14.02
CA ALA A 228 15.44 -3.52 15.41
C ALA A 228 14.77 -2.46 16.31
N ALA A 229 14.87 -1.18 15.98
CA ALA A 229 14.19 -0.07 16.68
C ALA A 229 12.65 -0.11 16.55
N ALA A 230 12.09 -0.91 15.63
CA ALA A 230 10.65 -1.09 15.46
C ALA A 230 10.02 -2.06 16.50
N LEU A 231 10.80 -2.72 17.33
CA LEU A 231 10.35 -3.75 18.27
C LEU A 231 10.07 -3.23 19.70
N VAL A 232 9.86 -1.93 19.89
CA VAL A 232 9.50 -1.41 21.21
C VAL A 232 8.02 -1.72 21.49
N VAL A 233 7.78 -2.78 22.24
CA VAL A 233 6.47 -3.15 22.78
C VAL A 233 6.02 -2.02 23.72
N PRO A 234 4.89 -1.33 23.50
CA PRO A 234 4.41 -0.34 24.45
C PRO A 234 4.03 -1.04 25.77
N ALA A 235 4.55 -0.53 26.88
CA ALA A 235 4.18 -0.99 28.21
C ALA A 235 2.65 -0.92 28.36
N ARG A 236 2.03 -2.00 28.82
CA ARG A 236 0.58 -2.05 29.10
C ARG A 236 0.22 -0.87 30.01
N PRO A 237 -0.82 -0.09 29.68
CA PRO A 237 -1.30 0.93 30.61
C PRO A 237 -1.75 0.23 31.88
N SER A 238 -1.11 0.60 33.03
CA SER A 238 -1.52 0.15 34.35
C SER A 238 -2.87 0.79 34.66
N PHE A 239 -3.93 0.01 34.58
CA PHE A 239 -5.23 0.42 35.09
C PHE A 239 -5.15 0.46 36.63
N THR A 240 -4.85 1.60 37.20
CA THR A 240 -5.07 1.84 38.62
C THR A 240 -6.57 1.89 38.89
N ARG A 241 -7.06 0.83 39.48
CA ARG A 241 -8.45 0.74 39.96
C ARG A 241 -8.66 1.81 41.02
N LYS A 242 -9.39 2.89 40.70
CA LYS A 242 -9.83 3.87 41.70
C LYS A 242 -10.67 3.13 42.74
N LYS A 243 -10.17 3.07 43.99
CA LYS A 243 -10.97 2.61 45.13
C LYS A 243 -12.15 3.58 45.30
N THR A 244 -13.37 3.09 45.11
CA THR A 244 -14.60 3.79 45.50
C THR A 244 -14.61 3.90 47.02
N VAL A 245 -14.46 5.14 47.53
CA VAL A 245 -14.65 5.45 48.93
C VAL A 245 -16.17 5.49 49.16
N THR A 246 -16.66 4.48 49.86
CA THR A 246 -18.03 4.44 50.37
C THR A 246 -18.09 5.32 51.64
N THR A 247 -18.77 6.45 51.55
CA THR A 247 -19.12 7.28 52.71
C THR A 247 -20.21 6.60 53.56
N PRO A 248 -20.08 6.55 54.91
CA PRO A 248 -21.15 5.96 55.73
C PRO A 248 -22.33 6.92 55.82
N LYS A 249 -23.56 6.37 55.66
CA LYS A 249 -24.84 7.05 55.91
C LYS A 249 -24.93 7.45 57.39
N THR A 250 -25.05 8.73 57.67
CA THR A 250 -25.39 9.26 58.99
C THR A 250 -26.85 8.95 59.36
N ALA A 251 -27.04 8.33 60.51
CA ALA A 251 -28.35 8.01 61.06
C ALA A 251 -29.11 9.26 61.50
N ALA A 252 -30.36 9.36 61.05
CA ALA A 252 -31.28 10.43 61.48
C ALA A 252 -31.74 10.20 62.91
N LYS A 253 -31.49 11.13 63.83
CA LYS A 253 -32.06 11.20 65.18
C LYS A 253 -33.53 11.63 65.09
N LYS A 254 -34.44 10.75 65.63
CA LYS A 254 -35.82 11.08 65.94
C LYS A 254 -35.87 12.08 67.11
N LYS A 255 -36.60 13.17 66.98
CA LYS A 255 -37.04 14.02 68.11
C LYS A 255 -38.29 13.39 68.73
N PRO A 256 -38.42 13.45 70.07
CA PRO A 256 -39.67 13.09 70.73
C PRO A 256 -40.65 14.28 70.73
N VAL A 257 -41.91 13.94 70.62
CA VAL A 257 -43.07 14.81 70.80
C VAL A 257 -43.34 14.92 72.31
N GLY A 258 -43.53 16.11 72.76
CA GLY A 258 -44.10 16.51 73.99
C GLY A 258 -44.79 17.84 73.77
#